data_a3159189f64140da92e174801fd2f167
#
_entry.id   a3159189f64140da92e174801fd2f167
#
_cell.length_a   1.000
_cell.length_b   1.000
_cell.length_c   1.000
_cell.angle_alpha   90.00
_cell.angle_beta   90.00
_cell.angle_gamma   90.00
#
_symmetry.space_group_name_H-M   'P 1'
#
loop_
_entity.id
_entity.type
_entity.pdbx_description
1 polymer ?
#
loop_
_entity_poly.entity_id
_entity_poly.type
_entity_poly.pdbx_seq_one_letter_code
_entity_poly.pdbx_strand_id
1 'polypeptide(L)'
;MRSTHGTWTSIDAYIAAAPPDQQVLLRDLRAAIHAAAPAAAETISYGMPAFAQNGTLVCFAALKDGIGFYPTSSGIAAFQEEVSRYTGTKGAVRFPLGQPLPLDLISRIVRFRVEENRRQAADKTRTSQIRSPGQGS
;
A
#
# COMPACT_ATOMS: atom_id res chain seq x y z
N MET A 1 9.27 -17.69 18.28
CA MET A 1 9.26 -17.55 17.86
C MET A 1 9.53 -17.19 17.13
N ARG A 2 9.54 -17.03 16.77
CA ARG A 2 9.83 -16.80 16.12
C ARG A 2 9.78 -16.45 15.10
N SER A 3 10.05 -16.61 14.57
CA SER A 3 10.10 -16.28 13.41
C SER A 3 9.10 -15.53 12.98
N THR A 4 9.23 -14.54 12.56
CA THR A 4 8.24 -13.67 12.31
C THR A 4 8.15 -13.30 10.90
N HIS A 5 9.15 -13.47 10.10
CA HIS A 5 9.02 -12.99 8.79
C HIS A 5 8.35 -13.95 7.93
N GLY A 6 7.41 -13.52 7.12
CA GLY A 6 6.78 -14.33 6.12
C GLY A 6 5.82 -15.35 6.64
N THR A 7 5.50 -15.26 7.91
CA THR A 7 4.62 -16.24 8.49
C THR A 7 3.20 -15.76 8.65
N TRP A 8 2.93 -14.49 8.36
CA TRP A 8 1.61 -13.94 8.53
C TRP A 8 0.74 -14.33 7.35
N THR A 9 -0.47 -14.77 7.63
CA THR A 9 -1.39 -15.18 6.58
C THR A 9 -2.49 -14.15 6.37
N SER A 10 -2.58 -13.15 7.24
CA SER A 10 -3.59 -12.12 7.10
C SER A 10 -3.12 -10.84 7.76
N ILE A 11 -3.76 -9.75 7.40
CA ILE A 11 -3.48 -8.47 8.04
C ILE A 11 -3.90 -8.52 9.49
N ASP A 12 -5.01 -9.21 9.80
CA ASP A 12 -5.44 -9.36 11.19
C ASP A 12 -4.33 -9.97 12.04
N ALA A 13 -3.72 -11.04 11.56
CA ALA A 13 -2.67 -11.72 12.30
C ALA A 13 -1.45 -10.82 12.46
N TYR A 14 -1.12 -10.09 11.41
CA TYR A 14 0.02 -9.17 11.44
C TYR A 14 -0.17 -8.10 12.51
N ILE A 15 -1.35 -7.48 12.53
CA ILE A 15 -1.63 -6.42 13.50
C ILE A 15 -1.64 -6.99 14.91
N ALA A 16 -2.24 -8.17 15.10
CA ALA A 16 -2.32 -8.76 16.43
C ALA A 16 -0.94 -9.02 17.03
N ALA A 17 0.07 -9.24 16.20
CA ALA A 17 1.42 -9.50 16.67
C ALA A 17 2.24 -8.23 16.86
N ALA A 18 1.73 -7.09 16.46
CA ALA A 18 2.48 -5.83 16.59
C ALA A 18 2.40 -5.30 18.02
N PRO A 19 3.36 -4.45 18.42
CA PRO A 19 3.26 -3.80 19.73
C PRO A 19 1.98 -2.97 19.86
N PRO A 20 1.44 -2.84 21.08
CA PRO A 20 0.14 -2.17 21.25
C PRO A 20 0.06 -0.76 20.68
N ASP A 21 1.10 0.04 20.86
CA ASP A 21 1.07 1.40 20.34
C ASP A 21 1.09 1.45 18.82
N GLN A 22 1.63 0.43 18.18
CA GLN A 22 1.60 0.37 16.73
C GLN A 22 0.30 -0.22 16.23
N GLN A 23 -0.34 -1.08 17.01
CA GLN A 23 -1.61 -1.66 16.59
C GLN A 23 -2.67 -0.61 16.28
N VAL A 24 -2.74 0.43 17.09
CA VAL A 24 -3.71 1.49 16.86
C VAL A 24 -3.46 2.16 15.52
N LEU A 25 -2.21 2.51 15.26
CA LEU A 25 -1.86 3.15 14.00
C LEU A 25 -2.10 2.24 12.81
N LEU A 26 -1.76 0.97 12.95
CA LEU A 26 -1.97 0.01 11.87
C LEU A 26 -3.44 -0.15 11.54
N ARG A 27 -4.30 -0.18 12.57
CA ARG A 27 -5.74 -0.27 12.34
C ARG A 27 -6.29 0.98 11.68
N ASP A 28 -5.82 2.14 12.10
CA ASP A 28 -6.26 3.40 11.49
C ASP A 28 -5.84 3.47 10.04
N LEU A 29 -4.62 3.05 9.76
CA LEU A 29 -4.11 3.04 8.39
C LEU A 29 -4.90 2.07 7.54
N ARG A 30 -5.14 0.88 8.05
CA ARG A 30 -5.93 -0.13 7.35
C ARG A 30 -7.32 0.41 7.01
N ALA A 31 -7.95 1.06 7.98
CA ALA A 31 -9.30 1.61 7.77
C ALA A 31 -9.29 2.72 6.72
N ALA A 32 -8.28 3.57 6.73
CA ALA A 32 -8.18 4.64 5.75
C ALA A 32 -7.98 4.10 4.35
N ILE A 33 -7.17 3.05 4.22
CA ILE A 33 -6.95 2.44 2.91
C ILE A 33 -8.23 1.79 2.41
N HIS A 34 -8.94 1.09 3.28
CA HIS A 34 -10.21 0.47 2.91
C HIS A 34 -11.22 1.52 2.44
N ALA A 35 -11.29 2.64 3.14
CA ALA A 35 -12.22 3.69 2.78
C ALA A 35 -11.88 4.30 1.41
N ALA A 36 -10.60 4.41 1.11
CA ALA A 36 -10.17 4.99 -0.16
C ALA A 36 -10.21 3.98 -1.31
N ALA A 37 -10.14 2.69 -1.01
CA ALA A 37 -10.14 1.64 -2.02
C ALA A 37 -11.03 0.50 -1.58
N PRO A 38 -12.35 0.71 -1.55
CA PRO A 38 -13.27 -0.30 -0.99
C PRO A 38 -13.30 -1.61 -1.78
N ALA A 39 -12.89 -1.60 -3.02
CA ALA A 39 -12.87 -2.82 -3.82
C ALA A 39 -11.54 -3.57 -3.74
N ALA A 40 -10.56 -3.03 -3.04
CA ALA A 40 -9.26 -3.66 -2.96
C ALA A 40 -9.29 -4.87 -2.04
N ALA A 41 -8.49 -5.86 -2.36
CA ALA A 41 -8.35 -7.05 -1.54
C ALA A 41 -7.17 -6.90 -0.60
N GLU A 42 -7.33 -7.39 0.62
CA GLU A 42 -6.22 -7.42 1.57
C GLU A 42 -5.39 -8.67 1.32
N THR A 43 -4.10 -8.53 1.47
CA THR A 43 -3.21 -9.67 1.29
C THR A 43 -1.92 -9.40 2.07
N ILE A 44 -1.01 -10.36 2.03
CA ILE A 44 0.33 -10.20 2.57
C ILE A 44 1.30 -10.29 1.40
N SER A 45 2.17 -9.30 1.29
CA SER A 45 3.13 -9.24 0.20
C SER A 45 4.49 -8.91 0.79
N TYR A 46 5.47 -9.73 0.50
CA TYR A 46 6.82 -9.55 1.06
C TYR A 46 6.79 -9.50 2.58
N GLY A 47 5.88 -10.28 3.19
CA GLY A 47 5.74 -10.31 4.64
C GLY A 47 5.05 -9.11 5.24
N MET A 48 4.44 -8.25 4.44
CA MET A 48 3.79 -7.03 4.90
C MET A 48 2.32 -7.01 4.52
N PRO A 49 1.49 -6.34 5.33
CA PRO A 49 0.12 -6.07 4.89
C PRO A 49 0.11 -5.28 3.58
N ALA A 50 -0.75 -5.68 2.69
CA ALA A 50 -0.84 -5.07 1.37
C ALA A 50 -2.29 -5.03 0.91
N PHE A 51 -2.57 -4.09 0.03
CA PHE A 51 -3.87 -4.00 -0.63
C PHE A 51 -3.64 -4.08 -2.13
N ALA A 52 -4.49 -4.84 -2.82
CA ALA A 52 -4.33 -5.06 -4.23
C ALA A 52 -5.65 -4.87 -4.99
N GLN A 53 -5.54 -4.20 -6.12
CA GLN A 53 -6.67 -4.03 -7.03
C GLN A 53 -6.02 -3.74 -8.37
N ASN A 54 -6.13 -4.68 -9.30
CA ASN A 54 -5.39 -4.64 -10.56
C ASN A 54 -3.89 -4.55 -10.32
N GLY A 55 -3.42 -5.29 -9.32
CA GLY A 55 -2.03 -5.27 -8.90
C GLY A 55 -1.90 -4.59 -7.53
N THR A 56 -0.72 -4.63 -6.96
CA THR A 56 -0.49 -4.05 -5.64
C THR A 56 -0.73 -2.55 -5.67
N LEU A 57 -1.50 -2.06 -4.71
CA LEU A 57 -1.72 -0.63 -4.54
C LEU A 57 -0.70 -0.05 -3.58
N VAL A 58 -0.70 -0.54 -2.36
CA VAL A 58 0.16 -0.05 -1.29
C VAL A 58 0.44 -1.18 -0.32
N CYS A 59 1.54 -1.06 0.40
CA CYS A 59 1.89 -1.95 1.51
C CYS A 59 2.20 -1.10 2.73
N PHE A 60 2.20 -1.71 3.90
CA PHE A 60 2.65 -1.00 5.09
C PHE A 60 3.23 -1.99 6.08
N ALA A 61 3.96 -1.47 7.05
CA ALA A 61 4.62 -2.34 8.03
C ALA A 61 4.86 -1.60 9.33
N ALA A 62 4.92 -2.37 10.41
CA ALA A 62 5.32 -1.85 11.71
C ALA A 62 6.84 -1.78 11.74
N LEU A 63 7.37 -0.61 12.02
CA LEU A 63 8.80 -0.41 12.16
C LEU A 63 9.11 -0.12 13.62
N LYS A 64 10.36 -0.16 13.96
CA LYS A 64 10.77 0.02 15.35
C LYS A 64 10.21 1.30 15.96
N ASP A 65 10.29 2.41 15.24
CA ASP A 65 9.88 3.69 15.77
C ASP A 65 8.82 4.37 14.93
N GLY A 66 8.06 3.62 14.18
CA GLY A 66 7.02 4.20 13.35
C GLY A 66 6.35 3.18 12.47
N ILE A 67 5.65 3.69 11.48
CA ILE A 67 4.97 2.87 10.50
C ILE A 67 5.59 3.15 9.14
N GLY A 68 5.93 2.12 8.40
CA GLY A 68 6.39 2.27 7.02
C GLY A 68 5.21 2.17 6.08
N PHE A 69 5.13 3.07 5.13
CA PHE A 69 4.07 3.09 4.13
C PHE A 69 4.73 3.05 2.76
N TYR A 70 4.31 2.12 1.93
CA TYR A 70 4.98 1.86 0.66
C TYR A 70 3.99 1.99 -0.50
N PRO A 71 3.80 3.21 -1.02
CA PRO A 71 2.82 3.44 -2.08
C PRO A 71 3.41 3.31 -3.49
N THR A 72 4.50 2.61 -3.64
CA THR A 72 5.29 2.47 -4.85
C THR A 72 6.00 3.79 -5.20
N SER A 73 6.95 3.73 -6.11
CA SER A 73 7.67 4.94 -6.47
C SER A 73 6.78 5.93 -7.19
N SER A 74 5.77 5.46 -7.95
CA SER A 74 4.86 6.38 -8.61
C SER A 74 3.98 7.13 -7.63
N GLY A 75 3.55 6.46 -6.56
CA GLY A 75 2.77 7.13 -5.53
C GLY A 75 3.56 8.20 -4.82
N ILE A 76 4.83 7.92 -4.56
CA ILE A 76 5.69 8.91 -3.92
C ILE A 76 5.94 10.09 -4.85
N ALA A 77 6.22 9.82 -6.11
CA ALA A 77 6.50 10.87 -7.07
C ALA A 77 5.31 11.81 -7.26
N ALA A 78 4.11 11.24 -7.29
CA ALA A 78 2.90 12.03 -7.49
C ALA A 78 2.61 12.98 -6.34
N PHE A 79 3.07 12.64 -5.13
CA PHE A 79 2.82 13.44 -3.94
C PHE A 79 4.12 13.90 -3.29
N GLN A 80 5.13 14.10 -4.12
CA GLN A 80 6.49 14.39 -3.67
C GLN A 80 6.59 15.48 -2.61
N GLU A 81 5.90 16.58 -2.82
CA GLU A 81 5.98 17.69 -1.89
C GLU A 81 5.47 17.33 -0.51
N GLU A 82 4.36 16.61 -0.50
CA GLU A 82 3.74 16.28 0.77
C GLU A 82 4.48 15.17 1.49
N VAL A 83 4.90 14.12 0.74
CA VAL A 83 5.59 13.02 1.40
C VAL A 83 7.00 13.42 1.85
N SER A 84 7.57 14.47 1.26
CA SER A 84 8.91 14.89 1.66
C SER A 84 8.96 15.38 3.10
N ARG A 85 7.81 15.66 3.70
CA ARG A 85 7.75 16.06 5.10
C ARG A 85 7.99 14.88 6.03
N TYR A 86 7.96 13.66 5.50
CA TYR A 86 8.14 12.46 6.30
C TYR A 86 9.44 11.80 5.89
N THR A 87 10.12 11.22 6.87
CA THR A 87 11.37 10.53 6.61
C THR A 87 11.09 9.31 5.77
N GLY A 88 11.94 9.01 4.85
CA GLY A 88 11.77 7.82 4.07
C GLY A 88 12.86 7.67 3.06
N THR A 89 12.80 6.55 2.34
CA THR A 89 13.72 6.30 1.27
C THR A 89 12.92 6.16 0.00
N LYS A 90 13.59 5.88 -1.09
CA LYS A 90 12.91 5.70 -2.34
C LYS A 90 11.87 4.60 -2.21
N GLY A 91 10.65 4.90 -2.53
CA GLY A 91 9.55 3.94 -2.46
C GLY A 91 8.91 3.77 -1.10
N ALA A 92 9.40 4.46 -0.07
CA ALA A 92 8.90 4.29 1.28
C ALA A 92 8.72 5.63 1.97
N VAL A 93 7.71 5.70 2.82
CA VAL A 93 7.44 6.86 3.66
C VAL A 93 7.35 6.36 5.09
N ARG A 94 7.91 7.09 6.03
CA ARG A 94 7.88 6.69 7.43
C ARG A 94 7.06 7.67 8.25
N PHE A 95 6.08 7.14 8.98
CA PHE A 95 5.26 7.96 9.88
C PHE A 95 5.70 7.65 11.31
N PRO A 96 6.25 8.63 12.04
CA PRO A 96 6.76 8.35 13.38
C PRO A 96 5.66 8.07 14.38
N LEU A 97 6.01 7.25 15.39
CA LEU A 97 5.11 7.03 16.51
C LEU A 97 4.93 8.35 17.24
N GLY A 98 3.80 8.49 17.88
CA GLY A 98 3.54 9.68 18.68
C GLY A 98 2.95 10.84 17.89
N GLN A 99 2.77 10.66 16.61
CA GLN A 99 2.13 11.67 15.78
C GLN A 99 0.94 11.07 15.07
N PRO A 100 -0.12 11.83 14.83
CA PRO A 100 -1.25 11.29 14.09
C PRO A 100 -0.86 11.00 12.66
N LEU A 101 -1.44 9.94 12.11
CA LEU A 101 -1.22 9.63 10.71
C LEU A 101 -1.88 10.68 9.82
N PRO A 102 -1.25 11.07 8.72
CA PRO A 102 -1.87 12.01 7.78
C PRO A 102 -2.89 11.27 6.91
N LEU A 103 -4.05 10.98 7.49
CA LEU A 103 -5.03 10.12 6.84
C LEU A 103 -5.56 10.69 5.53
N ASP A 104 -5.68 12.01 5.44
CA ASP A 104 -6.12 12.62 4.20
C ASP A 104 -5.10 12.40 3.08
N LEU A 105 -3.84 12.57 3.38
CA LEU A 105 -2.78 12.34 2.40
C LEU A 105 -2.75 10.88 1.98
N ILE A 106 -2.86 9.98 2.95
CA ILE A 106 -2.86 8.55 2.67
C ILE A 106 -4.03 8.20 1.76
N SER A 107 -5.21 8.73 2.04
CA SER A 107 -6.38 8.47 1.21
C SER A 107 -6.18 8.96 -0.22
N ARG A 108 -5.60 10.13 -0.38
CA ARG A 108 -5.37 10.66 -1.71
C ARG A 108 -4.36 9.83 -2.50
N ILE A 109 -3.33 9.37 -1.81
CA ILE A 109 -2.33 8.51 -2.45
C ILE A 109 -2.98 7.19 -2.87
N VAL A 110 -3.79 6.60 -2.01
CA VAL A 110 -4.43 5.33 -2.32
C VAL A 110 -5.35 5.48 -3.53
N ARG A 111 -6.15 6.55 -3.58
CA ARG A 111 -7.03 6.79 -4.71
C ARG A 111 -6.26 6.96 -6.01
N PHE A 112 -5.13 7.66 -5.93
CA PHE A 112 -4.26 7.81 -7.08
C PHE A 112 -3.77 6.45 -7.57
N ARG A 113 -3.37 5.58 -6.64
CA ARG A 113 -2.88 4.26 -7.01
C ARG A 113 -3.98 3.38 -7.61
N VAL A 114 -5.19 3.49 -7.08
CA VAL A 114 -6.32 2.75 -7.64
C VAL A 114 -6.53 3.15 -9.10
N GLU A 115 -6.54 4.44 -9.35
CA GLU A 115 -6.77 4.93 -10.70
C GLU A 115 -5.61 4.57 -11.63
N GLU A 116 -4.39 4.65 -11.14
CA GLU A 116 -3.23 4.31 -11.94
C GLU A 116 -3.25 2.84 -12.33
N ASN A 117 -3.54 1.96 -11.38
CA ASN A 117 -3.60 0.54 -11.66
C ASN A 117 -4.75 0.21 -12.61
N ARG A 118 -5.87 0.93 -12.47
CA ARG A 118 -7.01 0.73 -13.36
C ARG A 118 -6.65 1.09 -14.79
N ARG A 119 -5.96 2.19 -14.97
CA ARG A 119 -5.54 2.62 -16.31
C ARG A 119 -4.55 1.64 -16.92
N GLN A 120 -3.62 1.17 -16.13
CA GLN A 120 -2.63 0.23 -16.63
C GLN A 120 -3.27 -1.08 -17.02
N ALA A 121 -4.26 -1.54 -16.26
CA ALA A 121 -4.97 -2.76 -16.60
C ALA A 121 -5.77 -2.60 -17.88
N ALA A 122 -6.41 -1.45 -18.06
CA ALA A 122 -7.17 -1.19 -19.26
C ALA A 122 -6.27 -1.10 -20.49
N ASP A 123 -5.13 -0.44 -20.34
CA ASP A 123 -4.19 -0.31 -21.44
C ASP A 123 -3.63 -1.66 -21.83
N LYS A 124 -3.32 -2.48 -20.86
CA LYS A 124 -2.79 -3.78 -21.09
C LYS A 124 -3.79 -4.65 -21.85
N THR A 125 -5.05 -4.60 -21.45
CA THR A 125 -6.10 -5.34 -22.10
C THR A 125 -6.29 -4.87 -23.54
N ARG A 126 -6.30 -3.57 -23.74
CA ARG A 126 -6.46 -3.01 -25.06
C ARG A 126 -5.30 -3.39 -25.98
N THR A 127 -4.10 -3.32 -25.47
CA THR A 127 -2.93 -3.69 -26.22
C THR A 127 -2.98 -5.16 -26.61
N SER A 128 -3.38 -6.02 -25.69
CA SER A 128 -3.52 -7.42 -25.98
C SER A 128 -4.54 -7.67 -27.08
N GLN A 129 -5.66 -7.00 -27.01
CA GLN A 129 -6.68 -7.17 -28.01
C GLN A 129 -6.21 -6.72 -29.38
N ILE A 130 -5.52 -5.61 -29.42
CA ILE A 130 -5.02 -5.10 -30.68
C ILE A 130 -4.01 -6.05 -31.29
N ARG A 131 -3.12 -6.56 -30.46
CA ARG A 131 -2.12 -7.42 -30.97
C ARG A 131 -2.60 -8.76 -31.38
N SER A 132 -3.50 -9.31 -30.61
CA SER A 132 -3.98 -10.62 -30.85
C SER A 132 -4.45 -10.90 -32.23
N PRO A 133 -5.36 -10.17 -32.77
CA PRO A 133 -5.81 -10.43 -34.12
C PRO A 133 -4.73 -10.13 -35.12
N GLY A 134 -3.96 -9.21 -34.80
CA GLY A 134 -2.95 -8.80 -35.72
C GLY A 134 -1.91 -9.84 -35.88
N GLN A 135 -1.56 -10.50 -34.92
CA GLN A 135 -0.61 -11.31 -35.00
C GLN A 135 -1.05 -12.52 -35.19
N GLY A 136 -2.11 -12.42 -35.05
CA GLY A 136 -2.52 -13.45 -35.36
C GLY A 136 -1.65 -14.13 -35.43
N SER A 137 -1.64 -13.79 -35.33
CA SER A 137 -1.07 -14.24 -35.35
C SER A 137 -0.78 -14.18 -35.30
#